data_d7941f97bea09e025b4f9a557514bda6
#
_entry.id   d7941f97bea09e025b4f9a557514bda6
#
_cell.length_a   1.000
_cell.length_b   1.000
_cell.length_c   1.000
_cell.angle_alpha   90.00
_cell.angle_beta   90.00
_cell.angle_gamma   90.00
#
_symmetry.space_group_name_H-M   'P 1'
#
loop_
_entity.id
_entity.type
_entity.pdbx_description
1 polymer ?
#
loop_
_entity_poly.entity_id
_entity_poly.type
_entity_poly.pdbx_seq_one_letter_code
_entity_poly.pdbx_strand_id
1 'polypeptide(L)'
;MVTEDTAGLGNMDWRELFTDPYLQSLIEVGLQTNTDYQSAQLRVEEAQAVLMSAKLAFLPAFALAPQGTVSSFDTQKATQTYSLPVTASWELDVFGRMRNSKKQAKALYAQSEDYRQAVRTQLIAGIANTYYTLLMLDEQLDISRQTEEAWKETVASTRALMNAGLANES
;
A
#
# COMPACT_ATOMS: atom_id res chain seq x y z
N MET A 1 5.68 28.96 10.81
CA MET A 1 5.37 28.52 12.16
C MET A 1 5.06 27.03 12.01
N VAL A 2 6.06 26.17 12.22
CA VAL A 2 5.89 24.71 12.21
C VAL A 2 5.44 24.36 13.62
N THR A 3 4.17 24.03 13.79
CA THR A 3 3.67 23.49 15.06
C THR A 3 4.26 22.10 15.24
N GLU A 4 5.04 21.92 16.30
CA GLU A 4 5.57 20.62 16.75
C GLU A 4 4.47 19.69 17.33
N ASP A 5 3.26 19.76 16.81
CA ASP A 5 2.21 18.84 17.20
C ASP A 5 2.28 17.58 16.32
N THR A 6 3.31 16.77 16.59
CA THR A 6 3.51 15.44 16.01
C THR A 6 2.58 14.38 16.62
N ALA A 7 1.70 14.79 17.52
CA ALA A 7 0.65 13.93 18.12
C ALA A 7 -0.62 13.83 17.27
N GLY A 8 -0.49 13.95 15.93
CA GLY A 8 -1.62 13.71 15.03
C GLY A 8 -2.04 12.24 15.05
N LEU A 9 -3.35 11.97 15.01
CA LEU A 9 -3.95 10.63 14.92
C LEU A 9 -3.30 9.73 13.86
N GLY A 10 -2.66 10.32 12.83
CA GLY A 10 -1.95 9.58 11.78
C GLY A 10 -0.66 8.89 12.23
N ASN A 11 -0.09 9.27 13.38
CA ASN A 11 1.12 8.66 13.95
C ASN A 11 0.82 7.69 15.12
N MET A 12 -0.43 7.63 15.60
CA MET A 12 -0.83 6.65 16.60
C MET A 12 -0.85 5.25 16.01
N ASP A 13 -0.53 4.24 16.83
CA ASP A 13 -0.75 2.87 16.41
C ASP A 13 -2.27 2.62 16.30
N TRP A 14 -2.70 2.18 15.14
CA TRP A 14 -4.10 1.87 14.90
C TRP A 14 -4.65 0.79 15.85
N ARG A 15 -3.77 -0.02 16.46
CA ARG A 15 -4.15 -1.00 17.48
C ARG A 15 -4.57 -0.37 18.80
N GLU A 16 -4.04 0.82 19.11
CA GLU A 16 -4.47 1.60 20.28
C GLU A 16 -5.82 2.28 20.02
N LEU A 17 -6.08 2.66 18.77
CA LEU A 17 -7.33 3.29 18.36
C LEU A 17 -8.49 2.29 18.26
N PHE A 18 -8.24 1.11 17.70
CA PHE A 18 -9.24 0.06 17.50
C PHE A 18 -8.96 -1.11 18.44
N THR A 19 -9.72 -1.21 19.53
CA THR A 19 -9.52 -2.22 20.59
C THR A 19 -10.24 -3.54 20.32
N ASP A 20 -11.13 -3.60 19.31
CA ASP A 20 -11.85 -4.80 18.93
C ASP A 20 -10.92 -5.82 18.24
N PRO A 21 -10.73 -7.04 18.81
CA PRO A 21 -9.81 -8.03 18.25
C PRO A 21 -10.25 -8.57 16.89
N TYR A 22 -11.55 -8.60 16.58
CA TYR A 22 -12.03 -9.02 15.26
C TYR A 22 -11.67 -7.98 14.20
N LEU A 23 -11.88 -6.69 14.49
CA LEU A 23 -11.47 -5.61 13.61
C LEU A 23 -9.95 -5.59 13.41
N GLN A 24 -9.17 -5.79 14.48
CA GLN A 24 -7.72 -5.87 14.38
C GLN A 24 -7.28 -6.99 13.44
N SER A 25 -7.87 -8.18 13.57
CA SER A 25 -7.57 -9.30 12.68
C SER A 25 -7.90 -8.99 11.21
N LEU A 26 -9.04 -8.35 10.94
CA LEU A 26 -9.43 -7.94 9.58
C LEU A 26 -8.46 -6.93 8.99
N ILE A 27 -8.01 -5.95 9.78
CA ILE A 27 -7.02 -4.96 9.35
C ILE A 27 -5.69 -5.64 9.03
N GLU A 28 -5.23 -6.58 9.86
CA GLU A 28 -3.99 -7.33 9.61
C GLU A 28 -4.04 -8.12 8.31
N VAL A 29 -5.12 -8.87 8.08
CA VAL A 29 -5.33 -9.59 6.82
C VAL A 29 -5.38 -8.62 5.65
N GLY A 30 -6.10 -7.49 5.77
CA GLY A 30 -6.16 -6.46 4.75
C GLY A 30 -4.78 -5.90 4.38
N LEU A 31 -3.95 -5.57 5.38
CA LEU A 31 -2.59 -5.07 5.16
C LEU A 31 -1.66 -6.09 4.50
N GLN A 32 -1.92 -7.39 4.70
CA GLN A 32 -1.12 -8.46 4.09
C GLN A 32 -1.56 -8.79 2.66
N THR A 33 -2.85 -8.68 2.36
CA THR A 33 -3.42 -9.21 1.10
C THR A 33 -3.83 -8.11 0.11
N ASN A 34 -3.94 -6.86 0.54
CA ASN A 34 -4.38 -5.78 -0.34
C ASN A 34 -3.33 -5.44 -1.39
N THR A 35 -3.71 -5.54 -2.66
CA THR A 35 -2.82 -5.32 -3.81
C THR A 35 -2.36 -3.88 -3.97
N ASP A 36 -3.19 -2.90 -3.59
CA ASP A 36 -2.84 -1.49 -3.68
C ASP A 36 -1.75 -1.13 -2.65
N TYR A 37 -1.87 -1.67 -1.44
CA TYR A 37 -0.85 -1.49 -0.42
C TYR A 37 0.46 -2.20 -0.77
N GLN A 38 0.40 -3.43 -1.32
CA GLN A 38 1.59 -4.14 -1.83
C GLN A 38 2.25 -3.37 -2.98
N SER A 39 1.45 -2.83 -3.91
CA SER A 39 1.96 -1.99 -5.00
C SER A 39 2.63 -0.70 -4.47
N ALA A 40 2.09 -0.09 -3.41
CA ALA A 40 2.71 1.06 -2.77
C ALA A 40 4.06 0.70 -2.11
N GLN A 41 4.18 -0.49 -1.51
CA GLN A 41 5.45 -0.99 -0.97
C GLN A 41 6.50 -1.19 -2.08
N LEU A 42 6.13 -1.83 -3.19
CA LEU A 42 7.03 -2.03 -4.33
C LEU A 42 7.51 -0.70 -4.94
N ARG A 43 6.66 0.32 -4.98
CA ARG A 43 7.06 1.68 -5.42
C ARG A 43 8.11 2.31 -4.50
N VAL A 44 8.07 2.05 -3.21
CA VAL A 44 9.12 2.49 -2.27
C VAL A 44 10.43 1.80 -2.58
N GLU A 45 10.41 0.48 -2.83
CA GLU A 45 11.61 -0.29 -3.19
C GLU A 45 12.21 0.19 -4.53
N GLU A 46 11.37 0.45 -5.53
CA GLU A 46 11.78 1.03 -6.81
C GLU A 46 12.45 2.40 -6.62
N ALA A 47 11.83 3.31 -5.86
CA ALA A 47 12.38 4.63 -5.59
C ALA A 47 13.71 4.55 -4.81
N GLN A 48 13.83 3.58 -3.89
CA GLN A 48 15.06 3.30 -3.18
C GLN A 48 16.18 2.82 -4.11
N ALA A 49 15.87 1.94 -5.07
CA ALA A 49 16.83 1.47 -6.07
C ALA A 49 17.30 2.62 -6.98
N VAL A 50 16.39 3.50 -7.40
CA VAL A 50 16.73 4.71 -8.17
C VAL A 50 17.64 5.64 -7.35
N LEU A 51 17.35 5.86 -6.07
CA LEU A 51 18.22 6.65 -5.20
C LEU A 51 19.61 6.00 -5.04
N MET A 52 19.67 4.68 -4.92
CA MET A 52 20.93 3.94 -4.83
C MET A 52 21.73 4.11 -6.13
N SER A 53 21.10 3.97 -7.29
CA SER A 53 21.73 4.22 -8.60
C SER A 53 22.28 5.65 -8.70
N ALA A 54 21.51 6.66 -8.26
CA ALA A 54 21.97 8.04 -8.24
C ALA A 54 23.14 8.30 -7.27
N LYS A 55 23.26 7.52 -6.18
CA LYS A 55 24.43 7.55 -5.30
C LYS A 55 25.65 6.88 -5.93
N LEU A 56 25.45 5.75 -6.58
CA LEU A 56 26.53 4.98 -7.23
C LEU A 56 27.11 5.70 -8.46
N ALA A 57 26.33 6.59 -9.10
CA ALA A 57 26.80 7.41 -10.22
C ALA A 57 28.01 8.30 -9.88
N PHE A 58 28.31 8.56 -8.61
CA PHE A 58 29.50 9.28 -8.17
C PHE A 58 30.77 8.42 -8.14
N LEU A 59 30.63 7.10 -8.28
CA LEU A 59 31.78 6.18 -8.29
C LEU A 59 32.27 5.96 -9.71
N PRO A 60 33.58 5.63 -9.90
CA PRO A 60 34.08 5.23 -11.20
C PRO A 60 33.43 3.93 -11.68
N ALA A 61 33.07 3.88 -12.94
CA ALA A 61 32.57 2.68 -13.59
C ALA A 61 33.75 1.89 -14.23
N PHE A 62 33.78 0.59 -13.99
CA PHE A 62 34.74 -0.34 -14.58
C PHE A 62 33.98 -1.26 -15.54
N ALA A 63 34.52 -1.40 -16.77
CA ALA A 63 33.99 -2.33 -17.73
C ALA A 63 35.10 -3.30 -18.19
N LEU A 64 34.75 -4.57 -18.28
CA LEU A 64 35.56 -5.65 -18.81
C LEU A 64 34.88 -6.16 -20.07
N ALA A 65 35.53 -6.06 -21.21
CA ALA A 65 34.95 -6.41 -22.50
C ALA A 65 35.86 -7.46 -23.24
N PRO A 66 35.77 -8.74 -22.84
CA PRO A 66 36.53 -9.78 -23.53
C PRO A 66 36.14 -9.86 -25.01
N GLN A 67 37.09 -9.86 -25.88
CA GLN A 67 36.91 -9.95 -27.34
C GLN A 67 37.78 -11.07 -27.91
N GLY A 68 37.20 -11.86 -28.80
CA GLY A 68 37.90 -12.87 -29.57
C GLY A 68 37.61 -12.70 -31.05
N THR A 69 38.64 -12.62 -31.86
CA THR A 69 38.51 -12.57 -33.32
C THR A 69 39.20 -13.77 -33.92
N VAL A 70 38.50 -14.47 -34.78
CA VAL A 70 39.06 -15.54 -35.62
C VAL A 70 39.02 -15.05 -37.06
N SER A 71 40.19 -14.89 -37.68
CA SER A 71 40.29 -14.53 -39.08
C SER A 71 40.98 -15.67 -39.86
N SER A 72 40.34 -16.10 -40.93
CA SER A 72 40.87 -17.05 -41.87
C SER A 72 40.76 -16.47 -43.27
N PHE A 73 41.84 -16.46 -44.01
CA PHE A 73 41.85 -15.98 -45.38
C PHE A 73 42.48 -17.07 -46.27
N ASP A 74 41.71 -17.54 -47.25
CA ASP A 74 42.06 -18.58 -48.18
C ASP A 74 42.51 -19.87 -47.46
N THR A 75 43.44 -20.61 -47.94
CA THR A 75 43.96 -21.89 -47.43
C THR A 75 44.91 -21.76 -46.23
N GLN A 76 45.04 -20.56 -45.63
CA GLN A 76 45.95 -20.34 -44.50
C GLN A 76 45.31 -20.72 -43.17
N LYS A 77 46.11 -21.09 -42.15
CA LYS A 77 45.64 -21.37 -40.78
C LYS A 77 44.94 -20.17 -40.19
N ALA A 78 43.76 -20.40 -39.61
CA ALA A 78 43.03 -19.37 -38.91
C ALA A 78 43.88 -18.73 -37.81
N THR A 79 43.98 -17.40 -37.84
CA THR A 79 44.62 -16.63 -36.78
C THR A 79 43.56 -16.29 -35.72
N GLN A 80 43.85 -16.62 -34.49
CA GLN A 80 43.00 -16.31 -33.33
C GLN A 80 43.66 -15.23 -32.50
N THR A 81 42.91 -14.15 -32.24
CA THR A 81 43.37 -13.06 -31.40
C THR A 81 42.38 -12.89 -30.27
N TYR A 82 42.85 -12.89 -29.01
CA TYR A 82 42.07 -12.66 -27.83
C TYR A 82 42.54 -11.37 -27.17
N SER A 83 41.62 -10.50 -26.80
CA SER A 83 41.93 -9.29 -26.06
C SER A 83 40.99 -9.17 -24.86
N LEU A 84 41.51 -8.67 -23.75
CA LEU A 84 40.77 -8.48 -22.51
C LEU A 84 40.95 -7.02 -22.04
N PRO A 85 40.32 -6.05 -22.75
CA PRO A 85 40.44 -4.67 -22.35
C PRO A 85 39.65 -4.42 -21.04
N VAL A 86 40.30 -3.74 -20.09
CA VAL A 86 39.70 -3.19 -18.88
C VAL A 86 39.64 -1.69 -19.07
N THR A 87 38.47 -1.12 -19.00
CA THR A 87 38.26 0.34 -19.06
C THR A 87 37.74 0.85 -17.72
N ALA A 88 38.25 2.00 -17.26
CA ALA A 88 37.74 2.75 -16.12
C ALA A 88 37.29 4.10 -16.62
N SER A 89 36.07 4.49 -16.28
CA SER A 89 35.49 5.81 -16.57
C SER A 89 34.98 6.46 -15.34
N TRP A 90 35.23 7.75 -15.17
CA TRP A 90 34.74 8.54 -14.04
C TRP A 90 34.31 9.92 -14.51
N GLU A 91 33.06 10.29 -14.15
CA GLU A 91 32.49 11.59 -14.48
C GLU A 91 32.58 12.49 -13.25
N LEU A 92 33.24 13.64 -13.39
CA LEU A 92 33.32 14.67 -12.36
C LEU A 92 32.13 15.61 -12.46
N ASP A 93 31.40 15.80 -11.36
CA ASP A 93 30.18 16.63 -11.31
C ASP A 93 30.52 18.12 -11.13
N VAL A 94 31.09 18.74 -12.15
CA VAL A 94 31.49 20.16 -12.12
C VAL A 94 30.27 21.10 -12.05
N PHE A 95 29.21 20.78 -12.79
CA PHE A 95 28.01 21.63 -12.92
C PHE A 95 26.84 21.17 -12.02
N GLY A 96 27.03 20.19 -11.16
CA GLY A 96 26.03 19.76 -10.18
C GLY A 96 24.89 18.90 -10.76
N ARG A 97 25.03 18.37 -11.98
CA ARG A 97 24.03 17.50 -12.61
C ARG A 97 23.73 16.27 -11.75
N MET A 98 24.78 15.57 -11.31
CA MET A 98 24.67 14.35 -10.50
C MET A 98 24.16 14.67 -9.09
N ARG A 99 24.61 15.79 -8.48
CA ARG A 99 24.10 16.25 -7.17
C ARG A 99 22.63 16.56 -7.23
N ASN A 100 22.15 17.23 -8.28
CA ASN A 100 20.73 17.53 -8.45
C ASN A 100 19.91 16.26 -8.73
N SER A 101 20.41 15.33 -9.54
CA SER A 101 19.77 14.02 -9.78
C SER A 101 19.61 13.22 -8.46
N LYS A 102 20.67 13.15 -7.65
CA LYS A 102 20.60 12.52 -6.31
C LYS A 102 19.59 13.19 -5.39
N LYS A 103 19.52 14.55 -5.40
CA LYS A 103 18.56 15.32 -4.61
C LYS A 103 17.13 15.03 -5.06
N GLN A 104 16.90 14.96 -6.38
CA GLN A 104 15.61 14.58 -6.96
C GLN A 104 15.22 13.16 -6.56
N ALA A 105 16.12 12.18 -6.73
CA ALA A 105 15.85 10.80 -6.35
C ALA A 105 15.54 10.64 -4.85
N LYS A 106 16.23 11.43 -3.98
CA LYS A 106 15.92 11.46 -2.55
C LYS A 106 14.51 12.00 -2.26
N ALA A 107 14.08 13.04 -2.98
CA ALA A 107 12.74 13.60 -2.82
C ALA A 107 11.65 12.63 -3.31
N LEU A 108 11.89 11.93 -4.43
CA LEU A 108 10.98 10.90 -4.95
C LEU A 108 10.88 9.70 -3.99
N TYR A 109 11.98 9.30 -3.37
CA TYR A 109 11.95 8.26 -2.34
C TYR A 109 11.09 8.69 -1.14
N ALA A 110 11.29 9.90 -0.60
CA ALA A 110 10.45 10.42 0.48
C ALA A 110 8.97 10.48 0.08
N GLN A 111 8.67 10.97 -1.12
CA GLN A 111 7.31 10.99 -1.67
C GLN A 111 6.68 9.59 -1.73
N SER A 112 7.45 8.57 -2.11
CA SER A 112 6.94 7.20 -2.17
C SER A 112 6.64 6.63 -0.78
N GLU A 113 7.42 6.98 0.24
CA GLU A 113 7.15 6.60 1.64
C GLU A 113 5.86 7.26 2.16
N ASP A 114 5.68 8.56 1.91
CA ASP A 114 4.46 9.29 2.28
C ASP A 114 3.23 8.71 1.57
N TYR A 115 3.36 8.37 0.28
CA TYR A 115 2.29 7.73 -0.48
C TYR A 115 1.91 6.36 0.09
N ARG A 116 2.89 5.51 0.42
CA ARG A 116 2.64 4.23 1.09
C ARG A 116 1.89 4.41 2.40
N GLN A 117 2.28 5.41 3.21
CA GLN A 117 1.61 5.72 4.48
C GLN A 117 0.16 6.18 4.25
N ALA A 118 -0.10 7.00 3.23
CA ALA A 118 -1.44 7.43 2.86
C ALA A 118 -2.33 6.25 2.46
N VAL A 119 -1.84 5.35 1.59
CA VAL A 119 -2.55 4.13 1.17
C VAL A 119 -2.84 3.23 2.38
N ARG A 120 -1.87 3.04 3.28
CA ARG A 120 -2.07 2.28 4.52
C ARG A 120 -3.19 2.85 5.38
N THR A 121 -3.17 4.15 5.62
CA THR A 121 -4.18 4.82 6.44
C THR A 121 -5.57 4.73 5.81
N GLN A 122 -5.66 4.92 4.50
CA GLN A 122 -6.92 4.80 3.76
C GLN A 122 -7.49 3.39 3.81
N LEU A 123 -6.65 2.36 3.69
CA LEU A 123 -7.06 0.96 3.79
C LEU A 123 -7.61 0.65 5.18
N ILE A 124 -6.90 1.03 6.24
CA ILE A 124 -7.35 0.84 7.63
C ILE A 124 -8.69 1.52 7.87
N ALA A 125 -8.82 2.79 7.47
CA ALA A 125 -10.06 3.53 7.61
C ALA A 125 -11.21 2.89 6.83
N GLY A 126 -10.96 2.40 5.61
CA GLY A 126 -11.95 1.70 4.80
C GLY A 126 -12.46 0.42 5.45
N ILE A 127 -11.56 -0.42 5.99
CA ILE A 127 -11.92 -1.65 6.70
C ILE A 127 -12.72 -1.31 7.97
N ALA A 128 -12.27 -0.35 8.77
CA ALA A 128 -12.95 0.04 9.99
C ALA A 128 -14.37 0.59 9.72
N ASN A 129 -14.52 1.46 8.73
CA ASN A 129 -15.82 2.00 8.34
C ASN A 129 -16.78 0.90 7.88
N THR A 130 -16.30 -0.04 7.08
CA THR A 130 -17.11 -1.17 6.60
C THR A 130 -17.52 -2.09 7.75
N TYR A 131 -16.61 -2.37 8.67
CA TYR A 131 -16.87 -3.18 9.85
C TYR A 131 -17.96 -2.59 10.74
N TYR A 132 -17.83 -1.31 11.11
CA TYR A 132 -18.85 -0.64 11.96
C TYR A 132 -20.17 -0.44 11.22
N THR A 133 -20.14 -0.27 9.90
CA THR A 133 -21.37 -0.25 9.10
C THR A 133 -22.09 -1.60 9.14
N LEU A 134 -21.35 -2.70 9.07
CA LEU A 134 -21.91 -4.04 9.19
C LEU A 134 -22.54 -4.26 10.57
N LEU A 135 -21.84 -3.92 11.64
CA LEU A 135 -22.39 -4.02 13.00
C LEU A 135 -23.67 -3.20 13.19
N MET A 136 -23.70 -1.98 12.63
CA MET A 136 -24.91 -1.14 12.66
C MET A 136 -26.08 -1.81 11.93
N LEU A 137 -25.82 -2.44 10.77
CA LEU A 137 -26.86 -3.13 9.99
C LEU A 137 -27.37 -4.39 10.70
N ASP A 138 -26.48 -5.13 11.37
CA ASP A 138 -26.86 -6.30 12.17
C ASP A 138 -27.77 -5.91 13.33
N GLU A 139 -27.43 -4.84 14.05
CA GLU A 139 -28.25 -4.31 15.14
C GLU A 139 -29.61 -3.80 14.62
N GLN A 140 -29.63 -3.11 13.49
CA GLN A 140 -30.86 -2.64 12.86
C GLN A 140 -31.76 -3.80 12.44
N LEU A 141 -31.18 -4.88 11.94
CA LEU A 141 -31.92 -6.10 11.59
C LEU A 141 -32.55 -6.74 12.83
N ASP A 142 -31.82 -6.78 13.94
CA ASP A 142 -32.31 -7.36 15.20
C ASP A 142 -33.47 -6.55 15.79
N ILE A 143 -33.34 -5.22 15.82
CA ILE A 143 -34.44 -4.30 16.21
C ILE A 143 -35.66 -4.50 15.31
N SER A 144 -35.46 -4.65 14.00
CA SER A 144 -36.56 -4.87 13.05
C SER A 144 -37.29 -6.17 13.32
N ARG A 145 -36.57 -7.26 13.63
CA ARG A 145 -37.16 -8.57 13.99
C ARG A 145 -37.94 -8.48 15.30
N GLN A 146 -37.41 -7.82 16.33
CA GLN A 146 -38.11 -7.62 17.61
C GLN A 146 -39.38 -6.79 17.40
N THR A 147 -39.31 -5.77 16.57
CA THR A 147 -40.48 -4.93 16.24
C THR A 147 -41.54 -5.75 15.49
N GLU A 148 -41.16 -6.58 14.52
CA GLU A 148 -42.09 -7.48 13.81
C GLU A 148 -42.84 -8.41 14.81
N GLU A 149 -42.11 -9.00 15.77
CA GLU A 149 -42.69 -9.90 16.75
C GLU A 149 -43.67 -9.16 17.66
N ALA A 150 -43.33 -7.96 18.15
CA ALA A 150 -44.22 -7.13 18.94
C ALA A 150 -45.49 -6.74 18.18
N TRP A 151 -45.39 -6.47 16.88
CA TRP A 151 -46.53 -6.20 16.03
C TRP A 151 -47.45 -7.41 15.86
N LYS A 152 -46.87 -8.63 15.68
CA LYS A 152 -47.63 -9.89 15.58
C LYS A 152 -48.44 -10.12 16.87
N GLU A 153 -47.85 -9.91 18.05
CA GLU A 153 -48.56 -10.02 19.33
C GLU A 153 -49.67 -8.99 19.46
N THR A 154 -49.41 -7.73 19.07
CA THR A 154 -50.39 -6.68 19.06
C THR A 154 -51.61 -6.99 18.19
N VAL A 155 -51.35 -7.46 16.96
CA VAL A 155 -52.39 -7.87 16.03
C VAL A 155 -53.19 -9.06 16.58
N ALA A 156 -52.52 -10.07 17.16
CA ALA A 156 -53.20 -11.21 17.78
C ALA A 156 -54.11 -10.78 18.96
N SER A 157 -53.62 -9.91 19.81
CA SER A 157 -54.36 -9.38 20.95
C SER A 157 -55.55 -8.53 20.50
N THR A 158 -55.36 -7.66 19.51
CA THR A 158 -56.44 -6.85 18.93
C THR A 158 -57.52 -7.70 18.31
N ARG A 159 -57.16 -8.77 17.55
CA ARG A 159 -58.14 -9.72 17.00
C ARG A 159 -58.93 -10.45 18.10
N ALA A 160 -58.26 -10.83 19.19
CA ALA A 160 -58.95 -11.48 20.31
C ALA A 160 -59.95 -10.50 20.97
N LEU A 161 -59.60 -9.22 21.14
CA LEU A 161 -60.53 -8.19 21.67
C LEU A 161 -61.70 -7.93 20.70
N MET A 162 -61.49 -7.92 19.39
CA MET A 162 -62.54 -7.79 18.41
C MET A 162 -63.50 -8.95 18.47
N ASN A 163 -62.99 -10.18 18.55
CA ASN A 163 -63.80 -11.39 18.64
C ASN A 163 -64.60 -11.43 19.95
N ALA A 164 -64.13 -10.80 21.01
CA ALA A 164 -64.85 -10.66 22.28
C ALA A 164 -65.83 -9.49 22.30
N GLY A 165 -65.96 -8.72 21.22
CA GLY A 165 -66.87 -7.56 21.14
C GLY A 165 -66.37 -6.33 21.91
N LEU A 166 -65.09 -6.29 22.32
CA LEU A 166 -64.48 -5.21 23.14
C LEU A 166 -63.70 -4.19 22.30
N ALA A 167 -63.53 -4.39 21.01
CA ALA A 167 -62.91 -3.44 20.10
C ALA A 167 -63.62 -3.38 18.75
N ASN A 168 -63.61 -2.20 18.10
CA ASN A 168 -64.18 -2.01 16.74
C ASN A 168 -63.09 -2.10 15.68
N GLU A 169 -63.51 -2.34 14.45
CA GLU A 169 -62.70 -2.46 13.20
C GLU A 169 -62.28 -1.04 12.66
N SER A 170 -61.84 -0.10 13.51
CA SER A 170 -61.45 1.26 13.07
C SER A 170 -59.98 1.53 13.28
#